data_1405b5e9cb98874e6f72d32eb9b0dfd6
#
_entry.id   1405b5e9cb98874e6f72d32eb9b0dfd6
#
_cell.length_a   1.000
_cell.length_b   1.000
_cell.length_c   1.000
_cell.angle_alpha   90.00
_cell.angle_beta   90.00
_cell.angle_gamma   90.00
#
_symmetry.space_group_name_H-M   'P 1'
#
loop_
_entity.id
_entity.type
_entity.pdbx_description
1 polymer ?
#
loop_
_entity_poly.entity_id
_entity_poly.type
_entity_poly.pdbx_seq_one_letter_code
_entity_poly.pdbx_strand_id
1 'polypeptide(L)'
;MTINSKIELPNKPNQKFDVSKTFKIDSKLSVKGFKDKTEWVPEIDEGYIFDKETTLSILAGFDHNRRVMIQGFHGTGKSTHIEQVAARLNWPCVRINLDSHISRIDLLGKDAIKVRDGKQITEFQEGLLPWSIQNPVALVFDEYDAGRPDVMFVIQRILEVEGKLTLLDQNKVISPHASFRLFATTNTVGLGDVTGLYLSLIHI
;
A
#
# COMPACT_ATOMS: atom_id res chain seq x y z
N MET A 1 16.22 -6.28 2.65
CA MET A 1 15.15 -6.90 1.83
C MET A 1 15.36 -6.53 0.38
N THR A 2 15.37 -7.48 -0.53
CA THR A 2 15.61 -7.22 -1.96
C THR A 2 14.24 -7.15 -2.64
N ILE A 3 13.87 -5.99 -3.16
CA ILE A 3 12.56 -5.71 -3.81
C ILE A 3 12.26 -6.63 -5.00
N ASN A 4 13.24 -7.40 -5.47
CA ASN A 4 13.12 -8.22 -6.68
C ASN A 4 12.60 -9.66 -6.44
N SER A 5 12.28 -10.04 -5.21
CA SER A 5 11.71 -11.36 -4.91
C SER A 5 10.19 -11.32 -5.00
N LYS A 6 9.61 -12.28 -5.73
CA LYS A 6 8.17 -12.50 -5.73
C LYS A 6 7.75 -13.03 -4.37
N ILE A 7 6.68 -12.47 -3.80
CA ILE A 7 6.13 -12.99 -2.55
C ILE A 7 5.36 -14.29 -2.84
N GLU A 8 5.83 -15.38 -2.27
CA GLU A 8 5.19 -16.69 -2.43
C GLU A 8 4.01 -16.84 -1.45
N LEU A 9 2.87 -16.40 -1.88
CA LEU A 9 1.59 -16.62 -1.20
C LEU A 9 0.54 -17.10 -2.20
N PRO A 10 -0.54 -17.75 -1.71
CA PRO A 10 -1.69 -18.06 -2.55
C PRO A 10 -2.26 -16.79 -3.21
N ASN A 11 -2.80 -16.94 -4.42
CA ASN A 11 -3.43 -15.82 -5.13
C ASN A 11 -4.59 -15.18 -4.38
N LYS A 12 -5.21 -15.95 -3.46
CA LYS A 12 -6.31 -15.47 -2.62
C LYS A 12 -6.05 -15.83 -1.16
N PRO A 13 -6.50 -15.00 -0.22
CA PRO A 13 -6.47 -15.31 1.19
C PRO A 13 -7.13 -16.67 1.48
N ASN A 14 -6.50 -17.48 2.30
CA ASN A 14 -6.84 -18.89 2.53
C ASN A 14 -7.21 -19.23 3.98
N GLN A 15 -7.25 -18.22 4.87
CA GLN A 15 -7.66 -18.37 6.25
C GLN A 15 -8.73 -17.34 6.61
N LYS A 16 -9.67 -17.72 7.48
CA LYS A 16 -10.65 -16.79 8.08
C LYS A 16 -10.22 -16.44 9.49
N PHE A 17 -10.34 -15.16 9.82
CA PHE A 17 -10.06 -14.60 11.13
C PHE A 17 -11.36 -14.05 11.72
N ASP A 18 -11.69 -14.47 12.94
CA ASP A 18 -12.79 -13.90 13.71
C ASP A 18 -12.37 -12.50 14.19
N VAL A 19 -13.15 -11.50 13.81
CA VAL A 19 -12.80 -10.09 14.07
C VAL A 19 -12.78 -9.78 15.56
N SER A 20 -13.74 -10.32 16.31
CA SER A 20 -13.81 -10.09 17.76
C SER A 20 -12.59 -10.66 18.49
N LYS A 21 -12.21 -11.88 18.16
CA LYS A 21 -11.05 -12.56 18.78
C LYS A 21 -9.72 -11.93 18.37
N THR A 22 -9.60 -11.57 17.08
CA THR A 22 -8.33 -11.10 16.50
C THR A 22 -8.01 -9.67 16.90
N PHE A 23 -9.03 -8.80 16.92
CA PHE A 23 -8.86 -7.36 17.14
C PHE A 23 -9.40 -6.88 18.49
N LYS A 24 -10.00 -7.78 19.28
CA LYS A 24 -10.62 -7.48 20.59
C LYS A 24 -11.69 -6.37 20.52
N ILE A 25 -12.41 -6.29 19.40
CA ILE A 25 -13.52 -5.36 19.18
C ILE A 25 -14.85 -6.11 19.08
N ASP A 26 -15.94 -5.49 19.51
CA ASP A 26 -17.27 -6.09 19.41
C ASP A 26 -17.74 -6.17 17.96
N SER A 27 -17.68 -7.36 17.37
CA SER A 27 -18.07 -7.65 15.98
C SER A 27 -18.38 -9.13 15.80
N LYS A 28 -19.38 -9.42 14.96
CA LYS A 28 -19.73 -10.80 14.54
C LYS A 28 -19.12 -11.16 13.18
N LEU A 29 -18.27 -10.32 12.64
CA LEU A 29 -17.68 -10.50 11.31
C LEU A 29 -16.49 -11.47 11.36
N SER A 30 -16.25 -12.09 10.22
CA SER A 30 -15.01 -12.81 9.92
C SER A 30 -14.43 -12.26 8.63
N VAL A 31 -13.13 -12.09 8.59
CA VAL A 31 -12.39 -11.54 7.46
C VAL A 31 -11.36 -12.55 6.96
N LYS A 32 -11.06 -12.50 5.68
CA LYS A 32 -10.04 -13.36 5.07
C LYS A 32 -8.65 -12.75 5.21
N GLY A 33 -7.67 -13.60 5.45
CA GLY A 33 -6.25 -13.28 5.46
C GLY A 33 -5.42 -14.49 5.04
N PHE A 34 -4.12 -14.43 5.21
CA PHE A 34 -3.23 -15.53 4.88
C PHE A 34 -2.93 -16.39 6.09
N LYS A 35 -2.79 -17.70 5.88
CA LYS A 35 -2.36 -18.63 6.92
C LYS A 35 -0.89 -18.44 7.25
N ASP A 36 -0.08 -18.26 6.20
CA ASP A 36 1.37 -18.23 6.32
C ASP A 36 1.86 -16.78 6.42
N LYS A 37 2.81 -16.54 7.32
CA LYS A 37 3.48 -15.27 7.51
C LYS A 37 4.73 -15.21 6.62
N THR A 38 4.94 -14.10 5.94
CA THR A 38 6.16 -13.81 5.18
C THR A 38 6.99 -12.74 5.90
N GLU A 39 8.22 -12.53 5.46
CA GLU A 39 9.11 -11.47 5.97
C GLU A 39 8.54 -10.04 5.78
N TRP A 40 7.56 -9.87 4.88
CA TRP A 40 6.91 -8.59 4.58
C TRP A 40 5.71 -8.30 5.49
N VAL A 41 5.33 -9.24 6.35
CA VAL A 41 4.24 -9.01 7.32
C VAL A 41 4.80 -8.23 8.50
N PRO A 42 4.18 -7.11 8.87
CA PRO A 42 4.64 -6.30 10.00
C PRO A 42 4.64 -7.09 11.32
N GLU A 43 5.47 -6.67 12.24
CA GLU A 43 5.48 -7.24 13.60
C GLU A 43 4.18 -6.87 14.34
N ILE A 44 3.68 -7.81 15.12
CA ILE A 44 2.50 -7.62 15.96
C ILE A 44 2.91 -6.86 17.23
N ASP A 45 2.29 -5.72 17.46
CA ASP A 45 2.33 -5.06 18.76
C ASP A 45 1.19 -5.61 19.63
N GLU A 46 1.51 -6.45 20.61
CA GLU A 46 0.51 -7.08 21.49
C GLU A 46 -0.22 -6.06 22.38
N GLY A 47 0.38 -4.91 22.63
CA GLY A 47 -0.21 -3.79 23.38
C GLY A 47 -1.15 -2.92 22.57
N TYR A 48 -1.25 -3.13 21.25
CA TYR A 48 -2.01 -2.25 20.38
C TYR A 48 -3.52 -2.35 20.62
N ILE A 49 -4.16 -1.19 20.85
CA ILE A 49 -5.60 -1.08 21.08
C ILE A 49 -6.28 -0.61 19.78
N PHE A 50 -7.23 -1.39 19.30
CA PHE A 50 -7.96 -1.12 18.07
C PHE A 50 -9.18 -0.24 18.31
N ASP A 51 -9.29 0.87 17.58
CA ASP A 51 -10.55 1.60 17.43
C ASP A 51 -11.51 0.80 16.55
N LYS A 52 -12.75 0.62 16.99
CA LYS A 52 -13.72 -0.25 16.31
C LYS A 52 -14.06 0.23 14.90
N GLU A 53 -14.41 1.50 14.74
CA GLU A 53 -14.91 2.02 13.47
C GLU A 53 -13.81 2.07 12.41
N THR A 54 -12.64 2.56 12.81
CA THR A 54 -11.45 2.60 11.94
C THR A 54 -11.03 1.19 11.53
N THR A 55 -11.01 0.25 12.47
CA THR A 55 -10.65 -1.15 12.19
C THR A 55 -11.62 -1.78 11.19
N LEU A 56 -12.93 -1.62 11.37
CA LEU A 56 -13.94 -2.17 10.45
C LEU A 56 -13.81 -1.57 9.04
N SER A 57 -13.49 -0.29 8.94
CA SER A 57 -13.23 0.37 7.64
C SER A 57 -12.00 -0.20 6.95
N ILE A 58 -10.90 -0.42 7.67
CA ILE A 58 -9.69 -1.04 7.13
C ILE A 58 -9.97 -2.49 6.71
N LEU A 59 -10.72 -3.25 7.52
CA LEU A 59 -11.09 -4.63 7.22
C LEU A 59 -11.96 -4.72 5.94
N ALA A 60 -12.84 -3.76 5.70
CA ALA A 60 -13.57 -3.67 4.43
C ALA A 60 -12.63 -3.48 3.23
N GLY A 61 -11.55 -2.73 3.40
CA GLY A 61 -10.46 -2.62 2.41
C GLY A 61 -9.80 -3.96 2.12
N PHE A 62 -9.48 -4.74 3.14
CA PHE A 62 -8.87 -6.06 2.98
C PHE A 62 -9.83 -7.08 2.36
N ASP A 63 -11.05 -7.20 2.84
CA ASP A 63 -12.00 -8.25 2.42
C ASP A 63 -12.61 -7.96 1.04
N HIS A 64 -12.99 -6.71 0.78
CA HIS A 64 -13.71 -6.29 -0.42
C HIS A 64 -12.85 -5.52 -1.43
N ASN A 65 -11.54 -5.44 -1.23
CA ASN A 65 -10.63 -4.67 -2.08
C ASN A 65 -11.07 -3.21 -2.28
N ARG A 66 -11.63 -2.59 -1.24
CA ARG A 66 -11.97 -1.17 -1.25
C ARG A 66 -10.70 -0.33 -1.06
N ARG A 67 -10.63 0.79 -1.76
CA ARG A 67 -9.60 1.81 -1.49
C ARG A 67 -10.03 2.55 -0.23
N VAL A 68 -9.17 2.58 0.78
CA VAL A 68 -9.50 3.19 2.08
C VAL A 68 -8.49 4.29 2.37
N MET A 69 -9.01 5.47 2.65
CA MET A 69 -8.20 6.60 3.12
C MET A 69 -8.57 6.90 4.57
N ILE A 70 -7.56 6.96 5.43
CA ILE A 70 -7.72 7.31 6.85
C ILE A 70 -7.24 8.73 7.04
N GLN A 71 -8.16 9.58 7.47
CA GLN A 71 -7.89 10.96 7.79
C GLN A 71 -7.79 11.16 9.30
N GLY A 72 -6.90 12.04 9.75
CA GLY A 72 -6.76 12.42 11.16
C GLY A 72 -5.51 13.24 11.39
N PHE A 73 -5.39 13.81 12.58
CA PHE A 73 -4.24 14.64 12.95
C PHE A 73 -2.91 13.89 12.86
N HIS A 74 -1.83 14.64 12.69
CA HIS A 74 -0.50 14.06 12.67
C HIS A 74 -0.20 13.35 14.01
N GLY A 75 0.50 12.21 13.93
CA GLY A 75 0.88 11.44 15.14
C GLY A 75 -0.24 10.60 15.77
N THR A 76 -1.44 10.48 15.15
CA THR A 76 -2.55 9.67 15.70
C THR A 76 -2.47 8.18 15.38
N GLY A 77 -1.37 7.70 14.79
CA GLY A 77 -1.18 6.27 14.53
C GLY A 77 -1.94 5.70 13.32
N LYS A 78 -2.37 6.55 12.37
CA LYS A 78 -3.15 6.12 11.19
C LYS A 78 -2.48 4.98 10.40
N SER A 79 -1.24 5.18 10.03
CA SER A 79 -0.46 4.19 9.25
C SER A 79 -0.18 2.93 10.08
N THR A 80 0.18 3.10 11.35
CA THR A 80 0.37 2.01 12.31
C THR A 80 -0.89 1.17 12.46
N HIS A 81 -2.08 1.79 12.45
CA HIS A 81 -3.35 1.07 12.52
C HIS A 81 -3.52 0.10 11.33
N ILE A 82 -3.24 0.57 10.11
CA ILE A 82 -3.29 -0.28 8.91
C ILE A 82 -2.26 -1.41 9.01
N GLU A 83 -1.04 -1.11 9.42
CA GLU A 83 0.04 -2.09 9.60
C GLU A 83 -0.33 -3.14 10.66
N GLN A 84 -0.93 -2.74 11.78
CA GLN A 84 -1.35 -3.66 12.84
C GLN A 84 -2.54 -4.53 12.42
N VAL A 85 -3.43 -4.04 11.56
CA VAL A 85 -4.48 -4.87 10.94
C VAL A 85 -3.85 -5.87 9.96
N ALA A 86 -2.95 -5.42 9.09
CA ALA A 86 -2.23 -6.31 8.16
C ALA A 86 -1.45 -7.41 8.87
N ALA A 87 -0.74 -7.06 9.96
CA ALA A 87 0.03 -8.00 10.77
C ALA A 87 -0.83 -9.16 11.29
N ARG A 88 -2.03 -8.87 11.82
CA ARG A 88 -2.94 -9.89 12.37
C ARG A 88 -3.63 -10.73 11.31
N LEU A 89 -3.68 -10.26 10.07
CA LEU A 89 -4.18 -11.00 8.92
C LEU A 89 -3.08 -11.77 8.17
N ASN A 90 -1.82 -11.73 8.64
CA ASN A 90 -0.64 -12.22 7.93
C ASN A 90 -0.51 -11.65 6.52
N TRP A 91 -0.96 -10.41 6.31
CA TRP A 91 -0.93 -9.75 5.02
C TRP A 91 0.38 -8.97 4.87
N PRO A 92 1.19 -9.25 3.84
CA PRO A 92 2.37 -8.43 3.54
C PRO A 92 1.98 -6.97 3.42
N CYS A 93 2.74 -6.09 4.05
CA CYS A 93 2.44 -4.66 4.07
C CYS A 93 3.68 -3.84 3.73
N VAL A 94 3.50 -2.91 2.81
CA VAL A 94 4.55 -1.97 2.38
C VAL A 94 4.03 -0.56 2.55
N ARG A 95 4.80 0.28 3.20
CA ARG A 95 4.48 1.69 3.42
C ARG A 95 5.41 2.57 2.61
N ILE A 96 4.85 3.53 1.91
CA ILE A 96 5.57 4.58 1.18
C ILE A 96 5.10 5.93 1.73
N ASN A 97 6.01 6.68 2.32
CA ASN A 97 5.73 8.05 2.70
C ASN A 97 5.86 8.96 1.47
N LEU A 98 4.78 9.67 1.14
CA LEU A 98 4.73 10.57 -0.02
C LEU A 98 5.16 11.97 0.38
N ASP A 99 6.38 12.09 0.88
CA ASP A 99 6.97 13.39 1.14
C ASP A 99 7.36 14.12 -0.16
N SER A 100 7.72 15.40 -0.03
CA SER A 100 8.09 16.25 -1.16
C SER A 100 9.38 15.80 -1.91
N HIS A 101 10.11 14.81 -1.39
CA HIS A 101 11.35 14.31 -1.98
C HIS A 101 11.13 13.10 -2.89
N ILE A 102 10.01 12.36 -2.70
CA ILE A 102 9.68 11.22 -3.55
C ILE A 102 9.35 11.70 -4.97
N SER A 103 10.05 11.16 -5.94
CA SER A 103 9.84 11.42 -7.36
C SER A 103 9.13 10.25 -8.06
N ARG A 104 8.61 10.51 -9.26
CA ARG A 104 8.02 9.48 -10.12
C ARG A 104 9.01 8.32 -10.38
N ILE A 105 10.30 8.64 -10.55
CA ILE A 105 11.35 7.64 -10.83
C ILE A 105 11.56 6.73 -9.62
N ASP A 106 11.48 7.26 -8.41
CA ASP A 106 11.64 6.48 -7.19
C ASP A 106 10.49 5.47 -7.02
N LEU A 107 9.27 5.85 -7.44
CA LEU A 107 8.12 4.97 -7.40
C LEU A 107 8.11 3.91 -8.51
N LEU A 108 8.33 4.33 -9.75
CA LEU A 108 8.17 3.45 -10.92
C LEU A 108 9.41 2.62 -11.22
N GLY A 109 10.58 3.16 -10.94
CA GLY A 109 11.86 2.57 -11.29
C GLY A 109 12.64 3.41 -12.29
N LYS A 110 13.86 2.98 -12.56
CA LYS A 110 14.81 3.68 -13.41
C LYS A 110 15.75 2.71 -14.14
N ASP A 111 16.30 3.17 -15.22
CA ASP A 111 17.40 2.50 -15.86
C ASP A 111 18.67 2.59 -15.00
N ALA A 112 19.29 1.46 -14.75
CA ALA A 112 20.54 1.34 -14.02
C ALA A 112 21.61 0.68 -14.89
N ILE A 113 22.82 1.23 -14.86
CA ILE A 113 23.97 0.63 -15.53
C ILE A 113 24.55 -0.43 -14.59
N LYS A 114 24.59 -1.66 -15.07
CA LYS A 114 25.24 -2.79 -14.38
C LYS A 114 26.42 -3.30 -15.21
N VAL A 115 27.44 -3.81 -14.54
CA VAL A 115 28.56 -4.47 -15.20
C VAL A 115 28.33 -5.98 -15.11
N ARG A 116 28.20 -6.64 -16.27
CA ARG A 116 28.20 -8.12 -16.40
C ARG A 116 29.30 -8.53 -17.36
N ASP A 117 30.14 -9.44 -16.93
CA ASP A 117 31.26 -9.99 -17.74
C ASP A 117 32.16 -8.90 -18.35
N GLY A 118 32.43 -7.83 -17.57
CA GLY A 118 33.22 -6.69 -17.99
C GLY A 118 32.59 -5.74 -19.00
N LYS A 119 31.30 -5.95 -19.35
CA LYS A 119 30.54 -5.08 -20.25
C LYS A 119 29.47 -4.29 -19.44
N GLN A 120 29.34 -3.02 -19.80
CA GLN A 120 28.23 -2.19 -19.27
C GLN A 120 26.95 -2.55 -20.01
N ILE A 121 25.91 -2.88 -19.23
CA ILE A 121 24.56 -3.11 -19.73
C ILE A 121 23.61 -2.17 -19.00
N THR A 122 22.64 -1.64 -19.72
CA THR A 122 21.52 -0.89 -19.10
C THR A 122 20.40 -1.88 -18.78
N GLU A 123 19.99 -1.92 -17.54
CA GLU A 123 18.89 -2.77 -17.07
C GLU A 123 17.90 -1.91 -16.28
N PHE A 124 16.61 -2.04 -16.60
CA PHE A 124 15.57 -1.35 -15.82
C PHE A 124 15.47 -1.96 -14.43
N GLN A 125 15.64 -1.13 -13.41
CA GLN A 125 15.42 -1.48 -12.02
C GLN A 125 14.01 -1.08 -11.64
N GLU A 126 13.14 -2.07 -11.46
CA GLU A 126 11.74 -1.88 -11.08
C GLU A 126 11.64 -1.16 -9.73
N GLY A 127 10.75 -0.18 -9.65
CA GLY A 127 10.46 0.54 -8.41
C GLY A 127 9.49 -0.20 -7.50
N LEU A 128 9.28 0.36 -6.32
CA LEU A 128 8.46 -0.28 -5.29
C LEU A 128 6.98 -0.38 -5.69
N LEU A 129 6.46 0.60 -6.44
CA LEU A 129 5.05 0.61 -6.85
C LEU A 129 4.70 -0.51 -7.84
N PRO A 130 5.39 -0.68 -8.98
CA PRO A 130 5.13 -1.79 -9.90
C PRO A 130 5.30 -3.15 -9.23
N TRP A 131 6.31 -3.30 -8.38
CA TRP A 131 6.52 -4.52 -7.61
C TRP A 131 5.34 -4.80 -6.66
N SER A 132 4.91 -3.80 -5.89
CA SER A 132 3.79 -3.96 -4.94
C SER A 132 2.49 -4.37 -5.64
N ILE A 133 2.18 -3.76 -6.78
CA ILE A 133 0.96 -4.07 -7.54
C ILE A 133 0.95 -5.53 -8.02
N GLN A 134 2.10 -6.08 -8.37
CA GLN A 134 2.24 -7.46 -8.88
C GLN A 134 2.25 -8.53 -7.77
N ASN A 135 2.28 -8.12 -6.50
CA ASN A 135 2.37 -9.02 -5.36
C ASN A 135 1.13 -8.94 -4.44
N PRO A 136 0.88 -9.95 -3.59
CA PRO A 136 -0.20 -9.96 -2.60
C PRO A 136 0.11 -9.04 -1.41
N VAL A 137 0.24 -7.75 -1.67
CA VAL A 137 0.69 -6.72 -0.73
C VAL A 137 -0.43 -5.74 -0.41
N ALA A 138 -0.50 -5.31 0.83
CA ALA A 138 -1.19 -4.10 1.25
C ALA A 138 -0.21 -2.93 1.11
N LEU A 139 -0.41 -2.08 0.11
CA LEU A 139 0.38 -0.87 -0.09
C LEU A 139 -0.29 0.29 0.65
N VAL A 140 0.49 0.98 1.47
CA VAL A 140 0.04 2.14 2.25
C VAL A 140 0.78 3.38 1.75
N PHE A 141 0.05 4.32 1.16
CA PHE A 141 0.56 5.66 0.91
C PHE A 141 0.35 6.53 2.14
N ASP A 142 1.43 6.84 2.81
CA ASP A 142 1.39 7.71 3.98
C ASP A 142 1.59 9.17 3.59
N GLU A 143 0.90 10.07 4.30
CA GLU A 143 0.91 11.50 4.00
C GLU A 143 0.53 11.83 2.54
N TYR A 144 -0.56 11.21 2.08
CA TYR A 144 -1.03 11.33 0.70
C TYR A 144 -1.20 12.79 0.24
N ASP A 145 -1.60 13.67 1.14
CA ASP A 145 -1.78 15.10 0.91
C ASP A 145 -0.46 15.89 0.71
N ALA A 146 0.68 15.32 1.09
CA ALA A 146 2.01 15.91 0.88
C ALA A 146 2.67 15.48 -0.44
N GLY A 147 2.03 14.57 -1.19
CA GLY A 147 2.57 14.02 -2.42
C GLY A 147 2.70 15.07 -3.55
N ARG A 148 3.80 15.01 -4.29
CA ARG A 148 4.03 15.88 -5.46
C ARG A 148 3.00 15.59 -6.57
N PRO A 149 2.55 16.60 -7.33
CA PRO A 149 1.55 16.41 -8.39
C PRO A 149 1.92 15.36 -9.44
N ASP A 150 3.19 15.30 -9.86
CA ASP A 150 3.68 14.32 -10.84
C ASP A 150 3.62 12.86 -10.32
N VAL A 151 3.81 12.68 -9.02
CA VAL A 151 3.65 11.40 -8.32
C VAL A 151 2.16 11.04 -8.18
N MET A 152 1.34 12.03 -7.82
CA MET A 152 -0.09 11.83 -7.63
C MET A 152 -0.80 11.37 -8.91
N PHE A 153 -0.43 11.88 -10.08
CA PHE A 153 -0.98 11.41 -11.36
C PHE A 153 -0.71 9.92 -11.63
N VAL A 154 0.44 9.42 -11.22
CA VAL A 154 0.76 7.98 -11.34
C VAL A 154 -0.11 7.15 -10.39
N ILE A 155 -0.25 7.60 -9.15
CA ILE A 155 -1.02 6.91 -8.12
C ILE A 155 -2.51 6.90 -8.45
N GLN A 156 -3.04 8.02 -8.95
CA GLN A 156 -4.45 8.17 -9.30
C GLN A 156 -4.92 7.05 -10.24
N ARG A 157 -4.09 6.66 -11.20
CA ARG A 157 -4.42 5.60 -12.15
C ARG A 157 -4.68 4.25 -11.50
N ILE A 158 -3.98 3.92 -10.43
CA ILE A 158 -4.15 2.65 -9.70
C ILE A 158 -5.30 2.68 -8.67
N LEU A 159 -5.85 3.86 -8.40
CA LEU A 159 -7.04 4.02 -7.55
C LEU A 159 -8.33 3.67 -8.28
N GLU A 160 -8.34 3.69 -9.62
CA GLU A 160 -9.51 3.34 -10.43
C GLU A 160 -9.91 1.87 -10.24
N VAL A 161 -11.15 1.53 -10.56
CA VAL A 161 -11.73 0.18 -10.37
C VAL A 161 -10.91 -0.91 -11.08
N GLU A 162 -10.44 -0.64 -12.31
CA GLU A 162 -9.57 -1.53 -13.07
C GLU A 162 -8.09 -1.12 -13.00
N GLY A 163 -7.71 -0.36 -12.00
CA GLY A 163 -6.46 0.34 -11.83
C GLY A 163 -5.21 -0.38 -12.33
N LYS A 164 -4.90 -0.20 -13.62
CA LYS A 164 -3.70 -0.74 -14.26
C LYS A 164 -2.60 0.29 -14.26
N LEU A 165 -1.38 -0.13 -14.01
CA LEU A 165 -0.20 0.71 -14.11
C LEU A 165 0.44 0.56 -15.49
N THR A 166 0.62 1.67 -16.21
CA THR A 166 1.33 1.69 -17.50
C THR A 166 2.75 2.22 -17.29
N LEU A 167 3.73 1.40 -17.59
CA LEU A 167 5.14 1.77 -17.65
C LEU A 167 5.50 2.09 -19.10
N LEU A 168 5.46 3.37 -19.46
CA LEU A 168 5.70 3.82 -20.84
C LEU A 168 7.10 3.47 -21.32
N ASP A 169 8.11 3.67 -20.48
CA ASP A 169 9.51 3.40 -20.80
C ASP A 169 9.79 1.92 -21.05
N GLN A 170 8.92 1.04 -20.54
CA GLN A 170 9.00 -0.42 -20.72
C GLN A 170 7.95 -0.97 -21.69
N ASN A 171 7.10 -0.10 -22.24
CA ASN A 171 5.95 -0.51 -23.08
C ASN A 171 5.13 -1.63 -22.42
N LYS A 172 4.93 -1.54 -21.10
CA LYS A 172 4.32 -2.59 -20.26
C LYS A 172 3.09 -2.06 -19.53
N VAL A 173 2.02 -2.85 -19.52
CA VAL A 173 0.83 -2.61 -18.70
C VAL A 173 0.78 -3.69 -17.61
N ILE A 174 0.75 -3.25 -16.35
CA ILE A 174 0.72 -4.12 -15.17
C ILE A 174 -0.70 -4.11 -14.60
N SER A 175 -1.28 -5.30 -14.45
CA SER A 175 -2.54 -5.50 -13.74
C SER A 175 -2.28 -5.86 -12.28
N PRO A 176 -3.08 -5.34 -11.34
CA PRO A 176 -2.92 -5.68 -9.93
C PRO A 176 -3.11 -7.17 -9.65
N HIS A 177 -2.29 -7.70 -8.74
CA HIS A 177 -2.50 -9.03 -8.18
C HIS A 177 -3.87 -9.11 -7.48
N ALA A 178 -4.52 -10.26 -7.52
CA ALA A 178 -5.87 -10.45 -6.94
C ALA A 178 -5.94 -10.10 -5.44
N SER A 179 -4.82 -10.28 -4.73
CA SER A 179 -4.69 -9.96 -3.31
C SER A 179 -3.94 -8.65 -3.06
N PHE A 180 -3.72 -7.82 -4.07
CA PHE A 180 -3.21 -6.46 -3.87
C PHE A 180 -4.27 -5.61 -3.16
N ARG A 181 -3.85 -4.84 -2.17
CA ARG A 181 -4.71 -3.89 -1.43
C ARG A 181 -4.05 -2.54 -1.39
N LEU A 182 -4.86 -1.48 -1.35
CA LEU A 182 -4.36 -0.11 -1.37
C LEU A 182 -5.05 0.73 -0.29
N PHE A 183 -4.21 1.35 0.52
CA PHE A 183 -4.61 2.25 1.60
C PHE A 183 -3.85 3.56 1.47
N ALA A 184 -4.41 4.61 2.03
CA ALA A 184 -3.75 5.90 2.16
C ALA A 184 -4.04 6.52 3.52
N THR A 185 -3.14 7.39 3.98
CA THR A 185 -3.38 8.26 5.14
C THR A 185 -3.23 9.72 4.72
N THR A 186 -3.97 10.59 5.36
CA THR A 186 -3.90 12.03 5.14
C THR A 186 -4.06 12.80 6.44
N ASN A 187 -3.45 13.96 6.52
CA ASN A 187 -3.57 14.87 7.67
C ASN A 187 -4.61 15.97 7.41
N THR A 188 -4.98 16.19 6.16
CA THR A 188 -5.91 17.24 5.74
C THR A 188 -7.16 16.68 5.07
N VAL A 189 -8.18 17.52 4.92
CA VAL A 189 -9.42 17.24 4.17
C VAL A 189 -9.29 17.47 2.66
N GLY A 190 -8.08 17.47 2.12
CA GLY A 190 -7.87 17.75 0.70
C GLY A 190 -7.88 19.22 0.33
N LEU A 191 -7.73 20.10 1.31
CA LEU A 191 -7.66 21.55 1.10
C LEU A 191 -6.25 22.04 0.73
N GLY A 192 -5.29 21.12 0.61
CA GLY A 192 -3.88 21.45 0.44
C GLY A 192 -3.24 21.93 1.75
N ASP A 193 -1.97 22.29 1.66
CA ASP A 193 -1.29 23.00 2.73
C ASP A 193 -1.64 24.51 2.72
N VAL A 194 -1.12 25.26 3.70
CA VAL A 194 -1.32 26.71 3.83
C VAL A 194 -0.82 27.49 2.57
N THR A 195 0.00 26.86 1.75
CA THR A 195 0.57 27.45 0.52
C THR A 195 -0.26 27.15 -0.73
N GLY A 196 -1.31 26.28 -0.63
CA GLY A 196 -2.18 25.92 -1.74
C GLY A 196 -1.51 25.08 -2.85
N LEU A 197 -0.29 24.60 -2.60
CA LEU A 197 0.51 23.85 -3.59
C LEU A 197 0.11 22.38 -3.74
N TYR A 198 -0.63 21.82 -2.79
CA TYR A 198 -1.00 20.42 -2.77
C TYR A 198 -2.51 20.26 -2.73
N LEU A 199 -3.10 20.03 -3.89
CA LEU A 199 -4.51 19.71 -4.02
C LEU A 199 -4.67 18.18 -4.04
N SER A 200 -5.24 17.63 -2.99
CA SER A 200 -5.73 16.26 -3.01
C SER A 200 -7.05 16.20 -3.78
N LEU A 201 -7.02 15.68 -4.98
CA LEU A 201 -8.20 15.45 -5.83
C LEU A 201 -8.75 14.04 -5.58
N ILE A 202 -9.31 13.78 -4.41
CA ILE A 202 -10.04 12.52 -4.23
C ILE A 202 -11.30 12.77 -3.41
N HIS A 203 -12.42 12.86 -4.12
CA HIS A 203 -13.70 12.41 -3.64
C HIS A 203 -13.93 11.00 -4.20
N ILE A 204 -13.75 9.99 -3.35
CA ILE A 204 -14.20 8.63 -3.61
C ILE A 204 -15.37 8.34 -2.68
#